data_5d826346c2f6224a0fe66fb3a9450612
#
_entry.id   5d826346c2f6224a0fe66fb3a9450612
#
_cell.length_a   1.000
_cell.length_b   1.000
_cell.length_c   1.000
_cell.angle_alpha   90.00
_cell.angle_beta   90.00
_cell.angle_gamma   90.00
#
_symmetry.space_group_name_H-M   'P 1'
#
loop_
_entity.id
_entity.type
_entity.pdbx_description
1 polymer ?
#
loop_
_entity_poly.entity_id
_entity_poly.type
_entity_poly.pdbx_seq_one_letter_code
_entity_poly.pdbx_strand_id
1 'polypeptide(L)'
;MENKNIIGTNFIITNRNLINKFGLNSAVMLGELYGRSNYFKERNELKYGYFFATKDSIEKSTKLSPYKQRKATSILQAVGILDVKHIDIPPKTYYKINEEKLWKVLKDSVEHEVNN
;
A
#
# COMPACT_ATOMS: atom_id res chain seq x y z
N MET A 1 11.45 11.57 -20.17
CA MET A 1 11.32 11.41 -19.53
C MET A 1 11.76 11.75 -18.34
N GLU A 2 12.27 12.55 -18.12
CA GLU A 2 12.86 12.94 -17.01
C GLU A 2 11.96 13.45 -15.99
N ASN A 3 10.82 13.99 -16.35
CA ASN A 3 9.79 14.37 -15.42
C ASN A 3 9.32 13.22 -14.59
N LYS A 4 9.40 12.05 -15.17
CA LYS A 4 9.08 10.86 -14.48
C LYS A 4 9.93 10.64 -13.26
N ASN A 5 11.21 10.98 -13.36
CA ASN A 5 12.10 10.81 -12.24
C ASN A 5 11.78 11.77 -11.11
N ILE A 6 11.40 12.98 -11.43
CA ILE A 6 11.08 13.96 -10.40
C ILE A 6 9.84 13.52 -9.64
N ILE A 7 8.86 13.00 -10.33
CA ILE A 7 7.59 12.64 -9.73
C ILE A 7 7.64 11.25 -9.09
N GLY A 8 8.23 10.30 -9.80
CA GLY A 8 8.10 8.89 -9.47
C GLY A 8 8.84 8.42 -8.26
N THR A 9 9.92 9.10 -7.87
CA THR A 9 10.76 8.58 -6.80
C THR A 9 10.48 9.20 -5.45
N ASN A 10 9.82 10.35 -5.40
CA ASN A 10 9.59 11.05 -4.15
C ASN A 10 8.12 11.28 -3.84
N PHE A 11 7.27 10.50 -4.46
CA PHE A 11 5.83 10.66 -4.28
C PHE A 11 5.23 9.45 -3.58
N ILE A 12 4.31 9.73 -2.69
CA ILE A 12 3.37 8.72 -2.22
C ILE A 12 2.02 9.17 -2.75
N ILE A 13 1.45 8.38 -3.64
CA ILE A 13 0.16 8.72 -4.22
C ILE A 13 -0.94 8.23 -3.30
N THR A 14 -1.77 9.16 -2.85
CA THR A 14 -2.83 8.84 -1.91
C THR A 14 -4.16 9.30 -2.49
N ASN A 15 -5.11 8.39 -2.51
CA ASN A 15 -6.41 8.62 -3.11
C ASN A 15 -7.38 9.19 -2.06
N ARG A 16 -8.11 10.27 -2.42
CA ARG A 16 -9.03 10.92 -1.49
C ARG A 16 -10.13 9.98 -1.00
N ASN A 17 -10.63 9.13 -1.87
CA ASN A 17 -11.69 8.21 -1.49
C ASN A 17 -11.19 7.18 -0.49
N LEU A 18 -9.94 6.78 -0.61
CA LEU A 18 -9.34 5.86 0.37
C LEU A 18 -9.12 6.56 1.71
N ILE A 19 -8.75 7.84 1.68
CA ILE A 19 -8.62 8.61 2.92
C ILE A 19 -9.97 8.68 3.63
N ASN A 20 -11.01 8.99 2.89
CA ASN A 20 -12.35 9.09 3.48
C ASN A 20 -12.84 7.75 4.02
N LYS A 21 -12.50 6.67 3.34
CA LYS A 21 -13.01 5.35 3.70
C LYS A 21 -12.23 4.70 4.83
N PHE A 22 -10.91 4.82 4.80
CA PHE A 22 -10.04 4.08 5.72
C PHE A 22 -9.18 4.96 6.63
N GLY A 23 -9.22 6.27 6.45
CA GLY A 23 -8.40 7.19 7.22
C GLY A 23 -7.10 7.50 6.54
N LEU A 24 -6.48 8.61 6.95
CA LEU A 24 -5.26 9.12 6.32
C LEU A 24 -4.11 8.13 6.41
N ASN A 25 -3.89 7.58 7.60
CA ASN A 25 -2.74 6.69 7.78
C ASN A 25 -2.84 5.44 6.93
N SER A 26 -4.04 4.87 6.81
CA SER A 26 -4.25 3.69 6.00
C SER A 26 -4.07 4.00 4.52
N ALA A 27 -4.55 5.16 4.07
CA ALA A 27 -4.40 5.56 2.68
C ALA A 27 -2.93 5.79 2.32
N VAL A 28 -2.16 6.43 3.23
CA VAL A 28 -0.74 6.65 3.02
C VAL A 28 0.01 5.32 2.99
N MET A 29 -0.30 4.45 3.95
CA MET A 29 0.32 3.13 4.00
C MET A 29 0.09 2.35 2.72
N LEU A 30 -1.15 2.36 2.23
CA LEU A 30 -1.50 1.66 0.99
C LEU A 30 -0.75 2.26 -0.20
N GLY A 31 -0.68 3.60 -0.28
CA GLY A 31 0.04 4.26 -1.36
C GLY A 31 1.51 3.87 -1.40
N GLU A 32 2.14 3.83 -0.21
CA GLU A 32 3.54 3.44 -0.11
C GLU A 32 3.74 1.98 -0.54
N LEU A 33 2.91 1.08 -0.02
CA LEU A 33 3.03 -0.33 -0.35
C LEU A 33 2.72 -0.61 -1.82
N TYR A 34 1.75 0.09 -2.37
CA TYR A 34 1.41 -0.07 -3.78
C TYR A 34 2.59 0.37 -4.67
N GLY A 35 3.22 1.49 -4.34
CA GLY A 35 4.39 1.95 -5.07
C GLY A 35 5.53 0.94 -5.02
N ARG A 36 5.78 0.37 -3.84
CA ARG A 36 6.82 -0.65 -3.69
C ARG A 36 6.47 -1.92 -4.47
N SER A 37 5.20 -2.32 -4.42
CA SER A 37 4.75 -3.49 -5.15
C SER A 37 5.01 -3.32 -6.64
N ASN A 38 4.68 -2.16 -7.20
CA ASN A 38 4.91 -1.89 -8.61
C ASN A 38 6.40 -1.89 -8.95
N TYR A 39 7.22 -1.33 -8.06
CA TYR A 39 8.66 -1.32 -8.26
C TYR A 39 9.20 -2.75 -8.44
N PHE A 40 8.81 -3.66 -7.54
CA PHE A 40 9.27 -5.04 -7.63
C PHE A 40 8.61 -5.79 -8.77
N LYS A 41 7.34 -5.47 -9.07
CA LYS A 41 6.62 -6.11 -10.16
C LYS A 41 7.28 -5.81 -11.50
N GLU A 42 7.67 -4.56 -11.72
CA GLU A 42 8.33 -4.16 -12.96
C GLU A 42 9.67 -4.85 -13.16
N ARG A 43 10.32 -5.23 -12.07
CA ARG A 43 11.59 -5.93 -12.11
C ARG A 43 11.44 -7.43 -12.03
N ASN A 44 10.20 -7.91 -12.05
CA ASN A 44 9.89 -9.33 -11.95
C ASN A 44 10.47 -9.94 -10.68
N GLU A 45 10.38 -9.20 -9.58
CA GLU A 45 10.96 -9.60 -8.30
C GLU A 45 9.94 -9.89 -7.21
N LEU A 46 8.64 -9.91 -7.54
CA LEU A 46 7.63 -10.35 -6.59
C LEU A 46 7.69 -11.86 -6.45
N LYS A 47 7.56 -12.36 -5.22
CA LYS A 47 7.51 -13.81 -4.98
C LYS A 47 6.08 -14.16 -4.62
N TYR A 48 5.40 -14.81 -5.54
CA TYR A 48 3.96 -15.13 -5.39
C TYR A 48 3.15 -13.88 -5.07
N GLY A 49 3.58 -12.74 -5.64
CA GLY A 49 2.91 -11.47 -5.43
C GLY A 49 3.37 -10.71 -4.20
N TYR A 50 4.26 -11.29 -3.39
CA TYR A 50 4.73 -10.67 -2.14
C TYR A 50 6.06 -9.96 -2.32
N PHE A 51 6.27 -8.90 -1.53
CA PHE A 51 7.56 -8.23 -1.45
C PHE A 51 7.90 -7.98 0.02
N PHE A 52 9.18 -7.91 0.30
CA PHE A 52 9.69 -7.68 1.65
C PHE A 52 9.85 -6.18 1.91
N ALA A 53 9.47 -5.74 3.09
CA ALA A 53 9.73 -4.38 3.54
C ALA A 53 9.84 -4.36 5.05
N THR A 54 10.75 -3.53 5.56
CA THR A 54 10.91 -3.38 7.01
C THR A 54 10.04 -2.24 7.51
N LYS A 55 9.63 -2.34 8.77
CA LYS A 55 8.89 -1.26 9.40
C LYS A 55 9.71 0.01 9.47
N ASP A 56 11.02 -0.13 9.66
CA ASP A 56 11.91 1.02 9.71
C ASP A 56 11.95 1.76 8.38
N SER A 57 12.05 1.04 7.26
CA SER A 57 12.08 1.69 5.96
C SER A 57 10.74 2.36 5.63
N ILE A 58 9.64 1.73 6.02
CA ILE A 58 8.33 2.32 5.81
C ILE A 58 8.16 3.57 6.66
N GLU A 59 8.62 3.53 7.90
CA GLU A 59 8.56 4.71 8.76
C GLU A 59 9.38 5.86 8.21
N LYS A 60 10.55 5.57 7.69
CA LYS A 60 11.38 6.61 7.07
C LYS A 60 10.67 7.26 5.88
N SER A 61 9.98 6.47 5.09
CA SER A 61 9.28 6.97 3.91
C SER A 61 7.99 7.70 4.24
N THR A 62 7.23 7.23 5.23
CA THR A 62 5.87 7.70 5.46
C THR A 62 5.71 8.48 6.75
N LYS A 63 6.67 8.37 7.66
CA LYS A 63 6.60 8.89 9.03
C LYS A 63 5.54 8.18 9.87
N LEU A 64 5.04 7.04 9.40
CA LEU A 64 4.13 6.23 10.21
C LEU A 64 4.96 5.35 11.15
N SER A 65 4.75 5.51 12.45
CA SER A 65 5.41 4.69 13.45
C SER A 65 5.00 3.22 13.28
N PRO A 66 5.75 2.28 13.83
CA PRO A 66 5.34 0.88 13.77
C PRO A 66 3.93 0.64 14.29
N TYR A 67 3.51 1.36 15.34
CA TYR A 67 2.17 1.25 15.86
C TYR A 67 1.13 1.69 14.82
N LYS A 68 1.36 2.84 14.17
CA LYS A 68 0.44 3.34 13.15
C LYS A 68 0.44 2.43 11.93
N GLN A 69 1.59 1.87 11.58
CA GLN A 69 1.66 0.90 10.50
C GLN A 69 0.81 -0.33 10.81
N ARG A 70 0.90 -0.85 12.04
CA ARG A 70 0.11 -2.03 12.42
C ARG A 70 -1.38 -1.75 12.34
N LYS A 71 -1.81 -0.58 12.80
CA LYS A 71 -3.23 -0.23 12.73
C LYS A 71 -3.69 -0.11 11.28
N ALA A 72 -2.90 0.58 10.43
CA ALA A 72 -3.24 0.71 9.02
C ALA A 72 -3.28 -0.65 8.34
N THR A 73 -2.31 -1.50 8.63
CA THR A 73 -2.24 -2.84 8.07
C THR A 73 -3.47 -3.66 8.45
N SER A 74 -3.89 -3.58 9.71
CA SER A 74 -5.07 -4.31 10.17
C SER A 74 -6.32 -3.88 9.43
N ILE A 75 -6.48 -2.58 9.20
CA ILE A 75 -7.62 -2.07 8.46
C ILE A 75 -7.62 -2.60 7.02
N LEU A 76 -6.46 -2.52 6.35
CA LEU A 76 -6.36 -2.95 4.96
C LEU A 76 -6.50 -4.46 4.81
N GLN A 77 -6.03 -5.23 5.80
CA GLN A 77 -6.21 -6.68 5.79
C GLN A 77 -7.68 -7.04 5.99
N ALA A 78 -8.37 -6.32 6.88
CA ALA A 78 -9.75 -6.63 7.19
C ALA A 78 -10.67 -6.47 5.97
N VAL A 79 -10.34 -5.55 5.07
CA VAL A 79 -11.13 -5.35 3.86
C VAL A 79 -10.58 -6.14 2.66
N GLY A 80 -9.53 -6.91 2.85
CA GLY A 80 -9.02 -7.80 1.81
C GLY A 80 -8.11 -7.16 0.77
N ILE A 81 -7.69 -5.91 0.97
CA ILE A 81 -6.79 -5.24 0.02
C ILE A 81 -5.36 -5.69 0.22
N LEU A 82 -4.98 -6.00 1.45
CA LEU A 82 -3.60 -6.30 1.80
C LEU A 82 -3.51 -7.67 2.45
N ASP A 83 -2.48 -8.43 2.08
CA ASP A 83 -2.14 -9.67 2.75
C ASP A 83 -0.73 -9.52 3.31
N VAL A 84 -0.51 -10.01 4.53
CA VAL A 84 0.77 -9.86 5.21
C VAL A 84 1.21 -11.22 5.73
N LYS A 85 2.48 -11.55 5.53
CA LYS A 85 3.06 -12.78 6.05
C LYS A 85 4.36 -12.47 6.77
N HIS A 86 4.60 -13.22 7.83
CA HIS A 86 5.85 -13.14 8.58
C HIS A 86 6.57 -14.46 8.35
N ILE A 87 7.71 -14.39 7.67
CA ILE A 87 8.44 -15.57 7.23
C ILE A 87 9.89 -15.43 7.68
N ASP A 88 10.57 -16.55 7.84
CA ASP A 88 11.98 -16.64 8.20
C ASP A 88 12.24 -16.47 9.70
N ILE A 89 13.48 -16.75 10.10
CA ILE A 89 13.94 -16.62 11.48
C ILE A 89 15.24 -15.83 11.43
N PRO A 90 15.27 -14.59 11.94
CA PRO A 90 14.15 -13.87 12.55
C PRO A 90 13.08 -13.51 11.52
N PRO A 91 11.84 -13.28 11.96
CA PRO A 91 10.75 -13.05 11.03
C PRO A 91 10.94 -11.78 10.19
N LYS A 92 10.65 -11.89 8.92
CA LYS A 92 10.60 -10.76 7.99
C LYS A 92 9.16 -10.60 7.54
N THR A 93 8.75 -9.34 7.33
CA THR A 93 7.39 -9.04 6.95
C THR A 93 7.29 -8.89 5.44
N TYR A 94 6.40 -9.66 4.85
CA TYR A 94 6.12 -9.63 3.42
C TYR A 94 4.71 -9.15 3.19
N TYR A 95 4.53 -8.33 2.17
CA TYR A 95 3.24 -7.70 1.85
C TYR A 95 2.82 -8.06 0.44
N LYS A 96 1.52 -8.23 0.26
CA LYS A 96 0.95 -8.47 -1.07
C LYS A 96 -0.29 -7.61 -1.22
N ILE A 97 -0.36 -6.87 -2.33
CA ILE A 97 -1.54 -6.06 -2.66
C ILE A 97 -2.49 -6.91 -3.48
N ASN A 98 -3.74 -6.99 -3.06
CA ASN A 98 -4.79 -7.60 -3.86
C ASN A 98 -5.34 -6.52 -4.77
N GLU A 99 -4.81 -6.45 -5.99
CA GLU A 99 -5.16 -5.37 -6.92
C GLU A 99 -6.61 -5.44 -7.35
N GLU A 100 -7.14 -6.64 -7.51
CA GLU A 100 -8.52 -6.81 -7.89
C GLU A 100 -9.45 -6.20 -6.84
N LYS A 101 -9.19 -6.49 -5.58
CA LYS A 101 -9.99 -5.94 -4.49
C LYS A 101 -9.82 -4.43 -4.38
N LEU A 102 -8.59 -3.95 -4.56
CA LEU A 102 -8.31 -2.52 -4.52
C LEU A 102 -9.11 -1.79 -5.59
N TRP A 103 -9.06 -2.29 -6.83
CA TRP A 103 -9.79 -1.64 -7.93
C TRP A 103 -11.29 -1.67 -7.71
N LYS A 104 -11.79 -2.75 -7.13
CA LYS A 104 -13.21 -2.84 -6.82
C LYS A 104 -13.63 -1.78 -5.80
N VAL A 105 -12.83 -1.58 -4.76
CA VAL A 105 -13.11 -0.57 -3.75
C VAL A 105 -13.09 0.82 -4.37
N LEU A 106 -12.10 1.10 -5.22
CA LEU A 106 -12.00 2.40 -5.88
C LEU A 106 -13.16 2.63 -6.82
N LYS A 107 -13.57 1.62 -7.56
CA LYS A 107 -14.67 1.72 -8.49
C LYS A 107 -15.98 2.00 -7.75
N ASP A 108 -16.23 1.28 -6.67
CA ASP A 108 -17.43 1.50 -5.88
C ASP A 108 -17.50 2.91 -5.34
N SER A 109 -16.37 3.46 -4.89
CA SER A 109 -16.32 4.82 -4.38
C SER A 109 -16.66 5.84 -5.46
N VAL A 110 -16.12 5.66 -6.66
CA VAL A 110 -16.39 6.56 -7.78
C VAL A 110 -17.87 6.50 -8.16
N GLU A 111 -18.42 5.30 -8.25
CA GLU A 111 -19.84 5.12 -8.59
C GLU A 111 -20.74 5.78 -7.56
N HIS A 112 -20.38 5.67 -6.30
CA HIS A 112 -21.16 6.30 -5.24
C HIS A 112 -21.14 7.82 -5.39
N GLU A 113 -19.98 8.39 -5.70
CA GLU A 113 -19.87 9.85 -5.90
C GLU A 113 -20.72 10.32 -7.08
N VAL A 114 -20.70 9.56 -8.16
CA VAL A 114 -21.46 9.92 -9.36
C VAL A 114 -22.96 9.89 -9.07
N ASN A 115 -23.40 8.97 -8.25
CA ASN A 115 -24.81 8.82 -7.94
C ASN A 115 -25.33 9.78 -6.88
N ASN A 116 -24.45 10.45 -6.20
CA ASN A 116 -24.80 11.47 -5.25
C ASN A 116 -24.89 12.83 -5.92
#